data_5eb9c47f827d62155c56817483bb8e28
#
_entry.id   5eb9c47f827d62155c56817483bb8e28
#
_cell.length_a   1.000
_cell.length_b   1.000
_cell.length_c   1.000
_cell.angle_alpha   90.00
_cell.angle_beta   90.00
_cell.angle_gamma   90.00
#
_symmetry.space_group_name_H-M   'P 1'
#
loop_
_entity.id
_entity.type
_entity.pdbx_description
1 polymer ?
#
loop_
_entity_poly.entity_id
_entity_poly.type
_entity_poly.pdbx_seq_one_letter_code
_entity_poly.pdbx_strand_id
1 'polypeptide(L)'
;MANLLKVFIVILFPLTLSAQQKVAAELFDLKSDRKQKLYDLNLEITPQGAETRMHGEFRDTQGKVVVVEKGAAAGDKFVSYEIVRSQTGEKGRITLEGDKIKFEYEGSDGKTKTSEEKSKGILLSTANFAPFVLSHWEEFQKGSSISVRYAVWDRLETVGFTLKKVGETEVAGEKLMELQMKPTSFVIAALVDPVHFWYSDKDRTLRVLKGRVPVKQMKNGKWSDLDAEVVYTKVQTPVSK
;
A
#
# COMPACT_ATOMS: atom_id res chain seq x y z
N MET A 1 -4.96 42.45 50.62
CA MET A 1 -5.43 42.19 49.26
C MET A 1 -4.28 41.60 48.45
N ALA A 2 -4.28 40.30 48.29
CA ALA A 2 -3.19 39.59 47.59
C ALA A 2 -3.65 39.31 46.13
N ASN A 3 -2.96 39.94 45.16
CA ASN A 3 -3.16 39.69 43.75
C ASN A 3 -2.55 38.35 43.36
N LEU A 4 -3.39 37.37 43.00
CA LEU A 4 -3.01 36.08 42.47
C LEU A 4 -2.72 36.23 40.97
N LEU A 5 -1.46 36.26 40.59
CA LEU A 5 -0.98 36.25 39.21
C LEU A 5 -1.21 34.87 38.62
N LYS A 6 -2.22 34.72 37.76
CA LYS A 6 -2.48 33.50 36.99
C LYS A 6 -1.49 33.43 35.82
N VAL A 7 -0.45 32.60 35.99
CA VAL A 7 0.45 32.25 34.87
C VAL A 7 -0.27 31.24 33.97
N PHE A 8 -0.64 31.65 32.76
CA PHE A 8 -1.12 30.75 31.71
C PHE A 8 0.12 30.13 31.04
N ILE A 9 0.42 28.85 31.35
CA ILE A 9 1.39 28.07 30.59
C ILE A 9 0.72 27.61 29.31
N VAL A 10 1.01 28.28 28.18
CA VAL A 10 0.65 27.80 26.85
C VAL A 10 1.67 26.71 26.50
N ILE A 11 1.27 25.46 26.63
CA ILE A 11 2.04 24.33 26.11
C ILE A 11 1.87 24.31 24.58
N LEU A 12 2.82 24.93 23.87
CA LEU A 12 2.99 24.75 22.44
C LEU A 12 3.53 23.34 22.20
N PHE A 13 2.62 22.40 21.87
CA PHE A 13 3.04 21.16 21.25
C PHE A 13 3.69 21.52 19.89
N PRO A 14 4.91 21.08 19.60
CA PRO A 14 5.46 21.23 18.26
C PRO A 14 4.59 20.39 17.33
N LEU A 15 3.85 21.06 16.45
CA LEU A 15 3.29 20.45 15.26
C LEU A 15 4.50 20.00 14.42
N THR A 16 4.92 18.75 14.60
CA THR A 16 5.84 18.13 13.64
C THR A 16 5.08 18.02 12.33
N LEU A 17 5.26 19.02 11.45
CA LEU A 17 4.90 18.86 10.04
C LEU A 17 5.70 17.64 9.57
N SER A 18 5.01 16.51 9.39
CA SER A 18 5.63 15.33 8.82
C SER A 18 6.06 15.69 7.40
N ALA A 19 7.35 15.57 7.11
CA ALA A 19 7.90 15.95 5.82
C ALA A 19 7.43 14.97 4.74
N GLN A 20 7.33 15.46 3.49
CA GLN A 20 7.13 14.61 2.32
C GLN A 20 8.19 13.49 2.30
N GLN A 21 7.76 12.27 2.05
CA GLN A 21 8.65 11.12 1.91
C GLN A 21 8.69 10.66 0.46
N LYS A 22 9.89 10.34 -0.03
CA LYS A 22 10.10 9.72 -1.34
C LYS A 22 10.69 8.33 -1.14
N VAL A 23 10.03 7.36 -1.74
CA VAL A 23 10.43 5.94 -1.69
C VAL A 23 10.63 5.48 -3.13
N ALA A 24 11.74 4.82 -3.39
CA ALA A 24 11.97 4.14 -4.64
C ALA A 24 11.99 2.62 -4.41
N ALA A 25 11.54 1.85 -5.40
CA ALA A 25 11.64 0.42 -5.38
C ALA A 25 11.89 -0.12 -6.80
N GLU A 26 12.50 -1.29 -6.86
CA GLU A 26 12.71 -2.04 -8.10
C GLU A 26 11.88 -3.32 -8.06
N LEU A 27 11.24 -3.65 -9.18
CA LEU A 27 10.44 -4.84 -9.34
C LEU A 27 11.20 -5.86 -10.19
N PHE A 28 11.34 -7.06 -9.65
CA PHE A 28 12.06 -8.16 -10.29
C PHE A 28 11.13 -9.35 -10.57
N ASP A 29 11.48 -10.11 -11.60
CA ASP A 29 10.87 -11.41 -11.82
C ASP A 29 11.13 -12.33 -10.62
N LEU A 30 10.08 -12.96 -10.08
CA LEU A 30 10.16 -13.80 -8.86
C LEU A 30 11.14 -14.95 -8.96
N LYS A 31 11.41 -15.46 -10.19
CA LYS A 31 12.25 -16.63 -10.43
C LYS A 31 13.66 -16.25 -10.84
N SER A 32 13.95 -14.97 -11.00
CA SER A 32 15.21 -14.49 -11.54
C SER A 32 16.33 -14.30 -10.50
N ASP A 33 16.02 -14.47 -9.20
CA ASP A 33 16.94 -14.13 -8.11
C ASP A 33 17.50 -12.69 -8.28
N ARG A 34 16.58 -11.73 -8.54
CA ARG A 34 16.84 -10.31 -8.81
C ARG A 34 17.75 -10.01 -10.02
N LYS A 35 17.96 -10.99 -10.92
CA LYS A 35 18.78 -10.80 -12.13
C LYS A 35 17.99 -10.12 -13.26
N GLN A 36 16.65 -10.20 -13.22
CA GLN A 36 15.78 -9.62 -14.23
C GLN A 36 14.89 -8.55 -13.61
N LYS A 37 15.31 -7.28 -13.74
CA LYS A 37 14.48 -6.13 -13.38
C LYS A 37 13.39 -5.92 -14.44
N LEU A 38 12.16 -5.70 -13.99
CA LEU A 38 10.98 -5.52 -14.85
C LEU A 38 10.49 -4.07 -14.85
N TYR A 39 10.46 -3.44 -13.67
CA TYR A 39 9.92 -2.10 -13.49
C TYR A 39 10.65 -1.37 -12.36
N ASP A 40 10.53 -0.03 -12.38
CA ASP A 40 10.86 0.84 -11.26
C ASP A 40 9.56 1.40 -10.67
N LEU A 41 9.51 1.57 -9.35
CA LEU A 41 8.45 2.28 -8.63
C LEU A 41 9.04 3.52 -7.96
N ASN A 42 8.44 4.69 -8.22
CA ASN A 42 8.65 5.91 -7.46
C ASN A 42 7.37 6.23 -6.70
N LEU A 43 7.46 6.33 -5.38
CA LEU A 43 6.34 6.62 -4.50
C LEU A 43 6.63 7.89 -3.71
N GLU A 44 5.70 8.84 -3.77
CA GLU A 44 5.69 10.04 -2.94
C GLU A 44 4.55 9.96 -1.93
N ILE A 45 4.86 10.24 -0.66
CA ILE A 45 3.90 10.28 0.44
C ILE A 45 3.94 11.67 1.04
N THR A 46 2.82 12.38 1.00
CA THR A 46 2.72 13.78 1.40
C THR A 46 1.63 13.95 2.47
N PRO A 47 1.94 14.45 3.66
CA PRO A 47 0.96 14.85 4.65
C PRO A 47 0.11 16.01 4.14
N GLN A 48 -1.21 15.93 4.33
CA GLN A 48 -2.15 17.00 3.96
C GLN A 48 -3.24 17.14 5.02
N GLY A 49 -3.01 18.00 6.00
CA GLY A 49 -3.90 18.13 7.17
C GLY A 49 -3.94 16.85 8.00
N ALA A 50 -5.14 16.29 8.19
CA ALA A 50 -5.35 15.02 8.91
C ALA A 50 -5.13 13.78 8.02
N GLU A 51 -4.93 13.97 6.72
CA GLU A 51 -4.74 12.90 5.74
C GLU A 51 -3.26 12.79 5.32
N THR A 52 -2.92 11.63 4.82
CA THR A 52 -1.70 11.38 4.07
C THR A 52 -2.10 11.00 2.65
N ARG A 53 -1.48 11.62 1.67
CA ARG A 53 -1.67 11.31 0.25
C ARG A 53 -0.48 10.58 -0.31
N MET A 54 -0.73 9.56 -1.10
CA MET A 54 0.27 8.85 -1.87
C MET A 54 0.12 9.12 -3.38
N HIS A 55 1.24 9.18 -4.07
CA HIS A 55 1.35 9.18 -5.53
C HIS A 55 2.46 8.22 -5.94
N GLY A 56 2.11 7.14 -6.63
CA GLY A 56 3.03 6.11 -7.10
C GLY A 56 3.07 6.03 -8.62
N GLU A 57 4.27 5.96 -9.19
CA GLU A 57 4.48 5.75 -10.62
C GLU A 57 5.32 4.51 -10.86
N PHE A 58 4.78 3.57 -11.62
CA PHE A 58 5.54 2.43 -12.13
C PHE A 58 6.06 2.75 -13.54
N ARG A 59 7.35 2.52 -13.74
CA ARG A 59 8.03 2.74 -15.00
C ARG A 59 8.62 1.45 -15.54
N ASP A 60 8.50 1.24 -16.84
CA ASP A 60 9.18 0.13 -17.51
C ASP A 60 10.69 0.38 -17.63
N THR A 61 11.43 -0.58 -18.19
CA THR A 61 12.89 -0.51 -18.37
C THR A 61 13.35 0.59 -19.35
N GLN A 62 12.40 1.22 -20.07
CA GLN A 62 12.67 2.37 -20.94
C GLN A 62 12.34 3.70 -20.24
N GLY A 63 11.90 3.65 -18.97
CA GLY A 63 11.52 4.82 -18.18
C GLY A 63 10.10 5.35 -18.45
N LYS A 64 9.30 4.68 -19.31
CA LYS A 64 7.92 5.07 -19.59
C LYS A 64 7.02 4.73 -18.42
N VAL A 65 6.19 5.68 -17.97
CA VAL A 65 5.16 5.45 -16.95
C VAL A 65 4.08 4.52 -17.51
N VAL A 66 3.87 3.41 -16.84
CA VAL A 66 2.91 2.36 -17.27
C VAL A 66 1.74 2.19 -16.31
N VAL A 67 1.93 2.56 -15.04
CA VAL A 67 0.85 2.63 -14.03
C VAL A 67 1.07 3.85 -13.16
N VAL A 68 -0.01 4.55 -12.84
CA VAL A 68 -0.06 5.62 -11.82
C VAL A 68 -1.09 5.23 -10.77
N GLU A 69 -0.70 5.28 -9.51
CA GLU A 69 -1.58 5.11 -8.36
C GLU A 69 -1.64 6.41 -7.56
N LYS A 70 -2.82 6.76 -7.07
CA LYS A 70 -3.03 7.83 -6.09
C LYS A 70 -3.90 7.31 -4.97
N GLY A 71 -3.66 7.77 -3.77
CA GLY A 71 -4.49 7.36 -2.63
C GLY A 71 -4.44 8.34 -1.49
N ALA A 72 -5.42 8.22 -0.60
CA ALA A 72 -5.48 8.99 0.62
C ALA A 72 -5.85 8.08 1.80
N ALA A 73 -5.26 8.36 2.95
CA ALA A 73 -5.53 7.69 4.21
C ALA A 73 -5.59 8.72 5.36
N ALA A 74 -6.48 8.51 6.32
CA ALA A 74 -6.55 9.25 7.57
C ALA A 74 -6.01 8.37 8.71
N GLY A 75 -4.72 8.51 9.04
CA GLY A 75 -4.00 7.54 9.83
C GLY A 75 -3.96 6.17 9.12
N ASP A 76 -4.47 5.13 9.76
CA ASP A 76 -4.61 3.78 9.20
C ASP A 76 -5.93 3.53 8.45
N LYS A 77 -6.82 4.53 8.38
CA LYS A 77 -8.13 4.42 7.76
C LYS A 77 -8.09 4.79 6.29
N PHE A 78 -8.70 3.95 5.46
CA PHE A 78 -8.86 4.19 4.03
C PHE A 78 -9.77 5.41 3.78
N VAL A 79 -9.38 6.27 2.82
CA VAL A 79 -10.18 7.39 2.34
C VAL A 79 -10.51 7.23 0.86
N SER A 80 -9.49 7.10 0.01
CA SER A 80 -9.67 6.95 -1.43
C SER A 80 -8.48 6.26 -2.09
N TYR A 81 -8.73 5.72 -3.28
CA TYR A 81 -7.70 5.15 -4.14
C TYR A 81 -8.09 5.32 -5.61
N GLU A 82 -7.13 5.66 -6.45
CA GLU A 82 -7.26 5.78 -7.90
C GLU A 82 -6.07 5.10 -8.58
N ILE A 83 -6.33 4.49 -9.73
CA ILE A 83 -5.31 3.87 -10.56
C ILE A 83 -5.57 4.15 -12.04
N VAL A 84 -4.50 4.41 -12.77
CA VAL A 84 -4.50 4.45 -14.24
C VAL A 84 -3.43 3.48 -14.73
N ARG A 85 -3.84 2.47 -15.49
CA ARG A 85 -2.95 1.48 -16.09
C ARG A 85 -2.87 1.71 -17.61
N SER A 86 -1.84 2.45 -18.05
CA SER A 86 -1.68 2.77 -19.48
C SER A 86 -1.34 1.56 -20.35
N GLN A 87 -0.80 0.48 -19.74
CA GLN A 87 -0.52 -0.80 -20.42
C GLN A 87 -1.78 -1.39 -21.07
N THR A 88 -2.92 -1.27 -20.40
CA THR A 88 -4.19 -1.88 -20.81
C THR A 88 -5.29 -0.85 -21.10
N GLY A 89 -5.03 0.44 -20.81
CA GLY A 89 -6.02 1.51 -20.96
C GLY A 89 -7.08 1.53 -19.85
N GLU A 90 -6.91 0.74 -18.80
CA GLU A 90 -7.87 0.62 -17.70
C GLU A 90 -7.66 1.71 -16.63
N LYS A 91 -8.76 2.11 -15.99
CA LYS A 91 -8.75 3.03 -14.85
C LYS A 91 -9.66 2.50 -13.75
N GLY A 92 -9.33 2.84 -12.51
CA GLY A 92 -10.13 2.47 -11.35
C GLY A 92 -10.17 3.57 -10.31
N ARG A 93 -11.29 3.67 -9.61
CA ARG A 93 -11.46 4.57 -8.46
C ARG A 93 -12.23 3.85 -7.37
N ILE A 94 -11.81 4.08 -6.14
CA ILE A 94 -12.50 3.61 -4.93
C ILE A 94 -12.58 4.77 -3.96
N THR A 95 -13.78 5.02 -3.41
CA THR A 95 -14.01 6.03 -2.36
C THR A 95 -14.79 5.44 -1.21
N LEU A 96 -14.55 5.96 -0.01
CA LEU A 96 -15.34 5.65 1.17
C LEU A 96 -16.16 6.87 1.56
N GLU A 97 -17.49 6.78 1.48
CA GLU A 97 -18.43 7.82 1.86
C GLU A 97 -19.31 7.34 3.01
N GLY A 98 -19.00 7.79 4.23
CA GLY A 98 -19.63 7.25 5.43
C GLY A 98 -19.31 5.76 5.60
N ASP A 99 -20.32 4.90 5.51
CA ASP A 99 -20.17 3.44 5.56
C ASP A 99 -20.28 2.75 4.19
N LYS A 100 -20.29 3.50 3.09
CA LYS A 100 -20.38 2.98 1.72
C LYS A 100 -19.06 3.07 0.99
N ILE A 101 -18.64 1.94 0.44
CA ILE A 101 -17.49 1.85 -0.48
C ILE A 101 -18.06 1.92 -1.89
N LYS A 102 -17.62 2.91 -2.66
CA LYS A 102 -17.98 3.06 -4.07
C LYS A 102 -16.81 2.67 -4.95
N PHE A 103 -17.09 1.85 -5.94
CA PHE A 103 -16.14 1.40 -6.95
C PHE A 103 -16.54 1.91 -8.32
N GLU A 104 -15.56 2.34 -9.09
CA GLU A 104 -15.69 2.71 -10.49
C GLU A 104 -14.53 2.08 -11.27
N TYR A 105 -14.85 1.45 -12.39
CA TYR A 105 -13.89 0.82 -13.28
C TYR A 105 -14.21 1.24 -14.73
N GLU A 106 -13.21 1.77 -15.43
CA GLU A 106 -13.24 2.03 -16.86
C GLU A 106 -12.35 1.01 -17.57
N GLY A 107 -12.95 0.19 -18.43
CA GLY A 107 -12.24 -0.82 -19.21
C GLY A 107 -11.48 -0.22 -20.39
N SER A 108 -10.65 -1.03 -21.05
CA SER A 108 -9.90 -0.65 -22.25
C SER A 108 -10.79 -0.24 -23.45
N ASP A 109 -12.07 -0.63 -23.42
CA ASP A 109 -13.10 -0.25 -24.40
C ASP A 109 -13.80 1.08 -24.03
N GLY A 110 -13.37 1.77 -23.00
CA GLY A 110 -13.95 3.02 -22.49
C GLY A 110 -15.26 2.85 -21.72
N LYS A 111 -15.74 1.61 -21.53
CA LYS A 111 -16.98 1.39 -20.78
C LYS A 111 -16.72 1.45 -19.28
N THR A 112 -17.56 2.22 -18.60
CA THR A 112 -17.54 2.34 -17.16
C THR A 112 -18.51 1.34 -16.50
N LYS A 113 -18.05 0.71 -15.41
CA LYS A 113 -18.84 -0.13 -14.51
C LYS A 113 -18.70 0.42 -13.10
N THR A 114 -19.75 0.33 -12.32
CA THR A 114 -19.76 0.78 -10.92
C THR A 114 -20.35 -0.28 -10.01
N SER A 115 -19.96 -0.24 -8.74
CA SER A 115 -20.53 -1.06 -7.68
C SER A 115 -20.48 -0.31 -6.36
N GLU A 116 -21.37 -0.64 -5.43
CA GLU A 116 -21.35 -0.16 -4.07
C GLU A 116 -21.41 -1.33 -3.09
N GLU A 117 -20.62 -1.23 -2.01
CA GLU A 117 -20.68 -2.16 -0.89
C GLU A 117 -20.78 -1.39 0.43
N LYS A 118 -21.41 -2.00 1.43
CA LYS A 118 -21.31 -1.52 2.79
C LYS A 118 -19.96 -1.90 3.38
N SER A 119 -19.22 -0.93 3.94
CA SER A 119 -17.96 -1.18 4.63
C SER A 119 -18.20 -2.09 5.84
N LYS A 120 -17.44 -3.18 5.92
CA LYS A 120 -17.50 -4.17 7.00
C LYS A 120 -16.09 -4.47 7.49
N GLY A 121 -15.85 -4.21 8.78
CA GLY A 121 -14.53 -4.44 9.38
C GLY A 121 -13.45 -3.46 8.89
N ILE A 122 -12.22 -3.90 8.87
CA ILE A 122 -11.05 -3.09 8.50
C ILE A 122 -10.93 -3.07 6.98
N LEU A 123 -11.04 -1.88 6.37
CA LEU A 123 -10.89 -1.69 4.92
C LEU A 123 -9.46 -1.29 4.59
N LEU A 124 -8.83 -2.04 3.70
CA LEU A 124 -7.48 -1.78 3.19
C LEU A 124 -7.46 -1.57 1.68
N SER A 125 -6.48 -0.80 1.26
CA SER A 125 -5.96 -0.67 -0.09
C SER A 125 -4.46 -0.37 -0.03
N THR A 126 -3.81 -0.18 -1.15
CA THR A 126 -2.41 0.29 -1.20
C THR A 126 -2.22 1.59 -0.41
N ALA A 127 -3.24 2.48 -0.38
CA ALA A 127 -3.15 3.81 0.25
C ALA A 127 -2.94 3.78 1.76
N ASN A 128 -3.52 2.81 2.47
CA ASN A 128 -3.48 2.73 3.92
C ASN A 128 -2.81 1.47 4.47
N PHE A 129 -2.25 0.61 3.61
CA PHE A 129 -1.65 -0.67 4.04
C PHE A 129 -0.47 -0.47 5.00
N ALA A 130 0.49 0.37 4.62
CA ALA A 130 1.67 0.62 5.47
C ALA A 130 1.29 1.31 6.80
N PRO A 131 0.48 2.38 6.84
CA PRO A 131 -0.04 2.94 8.10
C PRO A 131 -0.76 1.91 8.97
N PHE A 132 -1.55 1.02 8.37
CA PHE A 132 -2.25 -0.05 9.09
C PHE A 132 -1.26 -1.03 9.73
N VAL A 133 -0.24 -1.48 9.02
CA VAL A 133 0.78 -2.39 9.58
C VAL A 133 1.50 -1.72 10.76
N LEU A 134 1.82 -0.42 10.64
CA LEU A 134 2.49 0.33 11.70
C LEU A 134 1.60 0.49 12.95
N SER A 135 0.31 0.76 12.80
CA SER A 135 -0.62 0.91 13.92
C SER A 135 -0.88 -0.41 14.67
N HIS A 136 -0.73 -1.56 13.97
CA HIS A 136 -0.92 -2.89 14.54
C HIS A 136 0.40 -3.66 14.75
N TRP A 137 1.53 -2.96 14.75
CA TRP A 137 2.86 -3.57 14.83
C TRP A 137 3.03 -4.52 16.01
N GLU A 138 2.65 -4.07 17.21
CA GLU A 138 2.79 -4.86 18.43
C GLU A 138 1.88 -6.10 18.45
N GLU A 139 0.72 -6.03 17.77
CA GLU A 139 -0.17 -7.18 17.62
C GLU A 139 0.46 -8.24 16.73
N PHE A 140 1.07 -7.82 15.60
CA PHE A 140 1.79 -8.73 14.72
C PHE A 140 3.01 -9.34 15.40
N GLN A 141 3.77 -8.56 16.18
CA GLN A 141 4.91 -9.08 16.93
C GLN A 141 4.50 -10.14 17.95
N LYS A 142 3.31 -10.04 18.53
CA LYS A 142 2.72 -11.07 19.43
C LYS A 142 2.14 -12.27 18.68
N GLY A 143 2.19 -12.30 17.35
CA GLY A 143 1.67 -13.38 16.52
C GLY A 143 0.16 -13.32 16.26
N SER A 144 -0.48 -12.18 16.51
CA SER A 144 -1.90 -11.98 16.22
C SER A 144 -2.19 -12.12 14.73
N SER A 145 -3.39 -12.60 14.43
CA SER A 145 -3.93 -12.73 13.08
C SER A 145 -5.08 -11.74 12.92
N ILE A 146 -4.99 -10.83 11.96
CA ILE A 146 -5.95 -9.76 11.77
C ILE A 146 -6.71 -9.97 10.46
N SER A 147 -8.04 -10.05 10.54
CA SER A 147 -8.91 -10.16 9.37
C SER A 147 -9.23 -8.78 8.81
N VAL A 148 -9.09 -8.63 7.49
CA VAL A 148 -9.29 -7.37 6.77
C VAL A 148 -10.09 -7.58 5.50
N ARG A 149 -10.62 -6.49 4.95
CA ARG A 149 -11.23 -6.42 3.63
C ARG A 149 -10.34 -5.56 2.73
N TYR A 150 -9.80 -6.13 1.67
CA TYR A 150 -8.98 -5.40 0.70
C TYR A 150 -9.85 -4.98 -0.50
N ALA A 151 -9.85 -3.69 -0.82
CA ALA A 151 -10.61 -3.15 -1.94
C ALA A 151 -9.91 -3.43 -3.28
N VAL A 152 -10.59 -4.14 -4.17
CA VAL A 152 -10.05 -4.60 -5.47
C VAL A 152 -10.79 -3.87 -6.60
N TRP A 153 -10.13 -2.86 -7.17
CA TRP A 153 -10.73 -1.89 -8.08
C TRP A 153 -11.25 -2.50 -9.39
N ASP A 154 -10.54 -3.47 -9.98
CA ASP A 154 -10.90 -4.12 -11.24
C ASP A 154 -11.93 -5.27 -11.08
N ARG A 155 -12.19 -5.67 -9.83
CA ARG A 155 -13.27 -6.59 -9.48
C ARG A 155 -14.51 -5.89 -8.96
N LEU A 156 -14.41 -4.58 -8.64
CA LEU A 156 -15.50 -3.77 -8.09
C LEU A 156 -16.08 -4.33 -6.78
N GLU A 157 -15.22 -4.94 -5.96
CA GLU A 157 -15.60 -5.56 -4.69
C GLU A 157 -14.48 -5.51 -3.66
N THR A 158 -14.81 -5.78 -2.40
CA THR A 158 -13.80 -6.06 -1.38
C THR A 158 -13.60 -7.56 -1.23
N VAL A 159 -12.36 -7.99 -1.09
CA VAL A 159 -11.98 -9.38 -0.85
C VAL A 159 -11.46 -9.52 0.59
N GLY A 160 -11.89 -10.58 1.29
CA GLY A 160 -11.42 -10.89 2.64
C GLY A 160 -10.03 -11.49 2.62
N PHE A 161 -9.17 -10.96 3.50
CA PHE A 161 -7.82 -11.49 3.75
C PHE A 161 -7.55 -11.60 5.25
N THR A 162 -6.57 -12.41 5.58
CA THR A 162 -5.96 -12.50 6.90
C THR A 162 -4.51 -12.07 6.80
N LEU A 163 -4.09 -11.10 7.63
CA LEU A 163 -2.69 -10.74 7.82
C LEU A 163 -2.16 -11.38 9.09
N LYS A 164 -0.97 -11.98 9.01
CA LYS A 164 -0.31 -12.65 10.12
C LYS A 164 1.20 -12.60 9.97
N LYS A 165 1.93 -12.43 11.07
CA LYS A 165 3.36 -12.70 11.12
C LYS A 165 3.58 -14.21 10.94
N VAL A 166 4.42 -14.59 9.99
CA VAL A 166 4.71 -15.98 9.67
C VAL A 166 6.17 -16.35 9.91
N GLY A 167 7.03 -15.36 10.09
CA GLY A 167 8.45 -15.60 10.34
C GLY A 167 9.24 -14.33 10.60
N GLU A 168 10.53 -14.56 10.78
CA GLU A 168 11.57 -13.54 10.85
C GLU A 168 12.76 -14.03 10.02
N THR A 169 13.46 -13.11 9.38
CA THR A 169 14.70 -13.42 8.66
C THR A 169 15.73 -12.33 8.92
N GLU A 170 17.00 -12.64 8.76
CA GLU A 170 18.07 -11.66 8.83
C GLU A 170 18.72 -11.52 7.45
N VAL A 171 18.78 -10.30 6.95
CA VAL A 171 19.39 -9.97 5.66
C VAL A 171 20.39 -8.85 5.87
N ALA A 172 21.66 -9.12 5.55
CA ALA A 172 22.76 -8.16 5.70
C ALA A 172 22.84 -7.51 7.12
N GLY A 173 22.57 -8.28 8.18
CA GLY A 173 22.58 -7.81 9.56
C GLY A 173 21.34 -7.02 9.97
N GLU A 174 20.31 -6.97 9.14
CA GLU A 174 19.02 -6.36 9.45
C GLU A 174 17.98 -7.44 9.71
N LYS A 175 17.34 -7.41 10.89
CA LYS A 175 16.24 -8.30 11.24
C LYS A 175 14.95 -7.82 10.58
N LEU A 176 14.28 -8.70 9.84
CA LEU A 176 13.05 -8.43 9.12
C LEU A 176 11.93 -9.32 9.64
N MET A 177 10.79 -8.71 9.96
CA MET A 177 9.54 -9.40 10.25
C MET A 177 8.83 -9.74 8.95
N GLU A 178 8.48 -11.00 8.76
CA GLU A 178 7.70 -11.46 7.61
C GLU A 178 6.21 -11.49 7.95
N LEU A 179 5.41 -10.66 7.25
CA LEU A 179 3.96 -10.71 7.25
C LEU A 179 3.45 -11.42 6.00
N GLN A 180 2.43 -12.25 6.16
CA GLN A 180 1.71 -12.89 5.06
C GLN A 180 0.28 -12.36 5.01
N MET A 181 -0.18 -11.98 3.81
CA MET A 181 -1.57 -11.67 3.51
C MET A 181 -2.16 -12.80 2.66
N LYS A 182 -3.09 -13.56 3.24
CA LYS A 182 -3.71 -14.72 2.60
C LYS A 182 -5.21 -14.52 2.44
N PRO A 183 -5.83 -14.83 1.26
CA PRO A 183 -7.27 -14.79 1.09
C PRO A 183 -8.00 -15.69 2.11
N THR A 184 -9.12 -15.20 2.65
CA THR A 184 -9.98 -16.01 3.56
C THR A 184 -10.90 -16.97 2.81
N SER A 185 -11.23 -16.67 1.54
CA SER A 185 -11.99 -17.56 0.67
C SER A 185 -11.12 -18.68 0.13
N PHE A 186 -11.53 -19.92 0.34
CA PHE A 186 -10.84 -21.10 -0.20
C PHE A 186 -10.75 -21.08 -1.74
N VAL A 187 -11.80 -20.61 -2.41
CA VAL A 187 -11.83 -20.50 -3.89
C VAL A 187 -10.79 -19.50 -4.37
N ILE A 188 -10.70 -18.32 -3.72
CA ILE A 188 -9.71 -17.29 -4.10
C ILE A 188 -8.30 -17.75 -3.75
N ALA A 189 -8.10 -18.39 -2.60
CA ALA A 189 -6.81 -18.92 -2.17
C ALA A 189 -6.27 -20.04 -3.08
N ALA A 190 -7.12 -20.70 -3.85
CA ALA A 190 -6.72 -21.68 -4.86
C ALA A 190 -6.24 -21.01 -6.19
N LEU A 191 -6.52 -19.74 -6.38
CA LEU A 191 -6.24 -18.99 -7.63
C LEU A 191 -5.16 -17.91 -7.46
N VAL A 192 -4.89 -17.49 -6.22
CA VAL A 192 -3.99 -16.37 -5.92
C VAL A 192 -3.05 -16.78 -4.79
N ASP A 193 -1.76 -16.73 -5.06
CA ASP A 193 -0.75 -16.96 -4.04
C ASP A 193 -0.81 -15.89 -2.94
N PRO A 194 -0.47 -16.23 -1.69
CA PRO A 194 -0.33 -15.25 -0.63
C PRO A 194 0.71 -14.17 -0.97
N VAL A 195 0.44 -12.95 -0.53
CA VAL A 195 1.42 -11.86 -0.63
C VAL A 195 2.23 -11.79 0.65
N HIS A 196 3.54 -11.68 0.50
CA HIS A 196 4.50 -11.62 1.60
C HIS A 196 5.16 -10.26 1.67
N PHE A 197 5.36 -9.75 2.89
CA PHE A 197 5.94 -8.44 3.16
C PHE A 197 7.02 -8.58 4.23
N TRP A 198 8.21 -8.06 3.97
CA TRP A 198 9.32 -8.05 4.93
C TRP A 198 9.55 -6.63 5.42
N TYR A 199 9.26 -6.40 6.68
CA TYR A 199 9.43 -5.13 7.36
C TYR A 199 10.66 -5.16 8.27
N SER A 200 11.44 -4.10 8.26
CA SER A 200 12.55 -3.91 9.18
C SER A 200 12.06 -3.76 10.62
N ASP A 201 12.63 -4.53 11.55
CA ASP A 201 12.37 -4.34 12.99
C ASP A 201 12.94 -3.02 13.51
N LYS A 202 14.00 -2.49 12.86
CA LYS A 202 14.70 -1.29 13.31
C LYS A 202 13.92 0.00 13.10
N ASP A 203 13.33 0.16 11.92
CA ASP A 203 12.65 1.40 11.52
C ASP A 203 11.22 1.17 11.02
N ARG A 204 10.73 -0.07 11.10
CA ARG A 204 9.38 -0.51 10.72
C ARG A 204 9.01 -0.17 9.27
N THR A 205 10.01 -0.02 8.39
CA THR A 205 9.77 0.24 6.96
C THR A 205 9.78 -1.06 6.16
N LEU A 206 8.96 -1.08 5.09
CA LEU A 206 8.90 -2.19 4.16
C LEU A 206 10.20 -2.27 3.36
N ARG A 207 10.82 -3.45 3.35
CA ARG A 207 12.04 -3.75 2.57
C ARG A 207 11.75 -4.54 1.31
N VAL A 208 10.89 -5.54 1.42
CA VAL A 208 10.57 -6.43 0.31
C VAL A 208 9.08 -6.77 0.33
N LEU A 209 8.48 -6.85 -0.85
CA LEU A 209 7.18 -7.45 -1.09
C LEU A 209 7.36 -8.55 -2.13
N LYS A 210 6.74 -9.72 -1.93
CA LYS A 210 6.61 -10.77 -2.96
C LYS A 210 5.15 -11.10 -3.17
N GLY A 211 4.67 -10.95 -4.39
CA GLY A 211 3.29 -11.25 -4.77
C GLY A 211 2.75 -10.32 -5.85
N ARG A 212 1.43 -10.24 -5.93
CA ARG A 212 0.71 -9.49 -6.95
C ARG A 212 1.02 -8.00 -6.90
N VAL A 213 1.32 -7.44 -8.09
CA VAL A 213 1.59 -6.00 -8.31
C VAL A 213 0.61 -5.41 -9.33
N PRO A 214 0.40 -4.07 -9.36
CA PRO A 214 -0.59 -3.45 -10.24
C PRO A 214 -0.19 -3.44 -11.72
N VAL A 215 1.10 -3.57 -12.03
CA VAL A 215 1.60 -3.68 -13.42
C VAL A 215 1.27 -5.04 -14.02
N LYS A 216 1.07 -5.07 -15.32
CA LYS A 216 0.84 -6.31 -16.09
C LYS A 216 2.11 -6.74 -16.81
N GLN A 217 2.18 -8.00 -17.19
CA GLN A 217 3.22 -8.55 -18.06
C GLN A 217 2.62 -9.05 -19.37
N MET A 218 3.38 -8.94 -20.46
CA MET A 218 2.99 -9.49 -21.74
C MET A 218 3.40 -10.96 -21.80
N LYS A 219 2.42 -11.87 -21.93
CA LYS A 219 2.65 -13.30 -22.14
C LYS A 219 1.88 -13.77 -23.37
N ASN A 220 2.58 -14.34 -24.34
CA ASN A 220 1.96 -14.86 -25.57
C ASN A 220 1.03 -13.84 -26.27
N GLY A 221 1.46 -12.56 -26.32
CA GLY A 221 0.69 -11.49 -26.97
C GLY A 221 -0.52 -10.98 -26.16
N LYS A 222 -0.66 -11.41 -24.89
CA LYS A 222 -1.76 -10.97 -24.02
C LYS A 222 -1.24 -10.41 -22.72
N TRP A 223 -1.89 -9.36 -22.20
CA TRP A 223 -1.64 -8.83 -20.86
C TRP A 223 -2.13 -9.82 -19.81
N SER A 224 -1.29 -10.12 -18.85
CA SER A 224 -1.60 -11.01 -17.73
C SER A 224 -1.10 -10.40 -16.42
N ASP A 225 -1.67 -10.87 -15.31
CA ASP A 225 -1.23 -10.47 -13.98
C ASP A 225 0.25 -10.80 -13.77
N LEU A 226 0.89 -9.95 -12.98
CA LEU A 226 2.29 -10.11 -12.60
C LEU A 226 2.39 -10.30 -11.08
N ASP A 227 3.06 -11.37 -10.67
CA ASP A 227 3.60 -11.49 -9.32
C ASP A 227 5.09 -11.18 -9.41
N ALA A 228 5.58 -10.28 -8.56
CA ALA A 228 6.95 -9.80 -8.60
C ALA A 228 7.57 -9.75 -7.21
N GLU A 229 8.90 -9.71 -7.16
CA GLU A 229 9.63 -9.29 -5.98
C GLU A 229 9.90 -7.79 -6.09
N VAL A 230 9.38 -7.01 -5.13
CA VAL A 230 9.56 -5.55 -5.03
C VAL A 230 10.56 -5.28 -3.92
N VAL A 231 11.68 -4.67 -4.27
CA VAL A 231 12.75 -4.32 -3.32
C VAL A 231 12.76 -2.81 -3.11
N TYR A 232 12.42 -2.38 -1.90
CA TYR A 232 12.35 -0.97 -1.53
C TYR A 232 13.70 -0.45 -1.09
N THR A 233 14.10 0.69 -1.64
CA THR A 233 15.28 1.43 -1.19
C THR A 233 14.91 2.30 0.02
N LYS A 234 15.91 2.73 0.78
CA LYS A 234 15.69 3.57 1.96
C LYS A 234 14.88 4.83 1.60
N VAL A 235 13.90 5.14 2.46
CA VAL A 235 13.12 6.38 2.41
C VAL A 235 14.06 7.57 2.51
N GLN A 236 14.04 8.45 1.51
CA GLN A 236 14.68 9.76 1.60
C GLN A 236 13.66 10.72 2.20
N THR A 237 13.84 11.09 3.45
CA THR A 237 13.15 12.24 4.03
C THR A 237 13.88 13.48 3.57
N PRO A 238 13.24 14.48 2.92
CA PRO A 238 13.90 15.74 2.59
C PRO A 238 14.43 16.37 3.88
N VAL A 239 15.72 16.67 3.92
CA VAL A 239 16.28 17.48 5.00
C VAL A 239 15.65 18.86 4.85
N SER A 240 14.85 19.28 5.81
CA SER A 240 14.36 20.66 5.91
C SER A 240 15.57 21.60 5.96
N LYS A 241 15.73 22.44 4.94
CA LYS A 241 16.68 23.54 4.96
C LYS A 241 16.21 24.64 5.90
#